data_edf43bc5e4597098e02dc56681a20f4f
#
_entry.id   edf43bc5e4597098e02dc56681a20f4f
#
_cell.length_a   1.000
_cell.length_b   1.000
_cell.length_c   1.000
_cell.angle_alpha   90.00
_cell.angle_beta   90.00
_cell.angle_gamma   90.00
#
_symmetry.space_group_name_H-M   'P 1'
#
loop_
_entity.id
_entity.type
_entity.pdbx_description
1 polymer ?
#
loop_
_entity_poly.entity_id
_entity_poly.type
_entity_poly.pdbx_seq_one_letter_code
_entity_poly.pdbx_strand_id
1 'polypeptide(L)'
;MKTQKRRLMWHGMLLFLLGLITGLLEQRFTNVRMGLSAHLEGVMNGILLLALGAAWNEVRLPHPVKVTAYCTALYGTYVNWLVTSIAAAFGTAANSPITSAGHSGQPWQESVVALKLFSSSTTLRHFDSVRPARQNLGAISGSVRA
;
A
#
# COMPACT_ATOMS: atom_id res chain seq x y z
N MET A 1 -13.36 -17.56 7.89
CA MET A 1 -13.42 -16.14 8.30
C MET A 1 -12.52 -15.83 9.51
N LYS A 2 -12.52 -16.62 10.59
CA LYS A 2 -11.61 -16.44 11.75
C LYS A 2 -10.12 -16.46 11.35
N THR A 3 -9.76 -17.20 10.30
CA THR A 3 -8.38 -17.34 9.81
C THR A 3 -7.84 -16.06 9.15
N GLN A 4 -8.64 -15.36 8.34
CA GLN A 4 -8.21 -14.10 7.67
C GLN A 4 -8.01 -12.98 8.68
N LYS A 5 -8.94 -12.82 9.65
CA LYS A 5 -8.78 -11.90 10.77
C LYS A 5 -7.44 -12.11 11.48
N ARG A 6 -7.16 -13.34 11.90
CA ARG A 6 -5.92 -13.68 12.61
C ARG A 6 -4.68 -13.41 11.75
N ARG A 7 -4.74 -13.74 10.45
CA ARG A 7 -3.61 -13.47 9.53
C ARG A 7 -3.35 -11.98 9.36
N LEU A 8 -4.39 -11.14 9.20
CA LEU A 8 -4.22 -9.68 9.14
C LEU A 8 -3.55 -9.14 10.39
N MET A 9 -3.98 -9.60 11.57
CA MET A 9 -3.36 -9.18 12.84
C MET A 9 -1.89 -9.61 12.92
N TRP A 10 -1.56 -10.84 12.51
CA TRP A 10 -0.18 -11.31 12.47
C TRP A 10 0.69 -10.49 11.51
N HIS A 11 0.20 -10.25 10.30
CA HIS A 11 0.92 -9.42 9.31
C HIS A 11 1.04 -7.97 9.80
N GLY A 12 0.01 -7.45 10.47
CA GLY A 12 0.06 -6.12 11.07
C GLY A 12 1.15 -6.00 12.13
N MET A 13 1.23 -6.97 13.06
CA MET A 13 2.29 -7.01 14.08
C MET A 13 3.68 -7.17 13.45
N LEU A 14 3.80 -8.03 12.44
CA LEU A 14 5.06 -8.24 11.73
C LEU A 14 5.52 -6.96 11.02
N LEU A 15 4.64 -6.32 10.27
CA LEU A 15 4.97 -5.08 9.54
C LEU A 15 5.27 -3.93 10.49
N PHE A 16 4.55 -3.83 11.61
CA PHE A 16 4.85 -2.89 12.69
C PHE A 16 6.26 -3.10 13.25
N LEU A 17 6.63 -4.35 13.54
CA LEU A 17 7.96 -4.69 14.02
C LEU A 17 9.04 -4.37 12.98
N LEU A 18 8.80 -4.69 11.70
CA LEU A 18 9.71 -4.33 10.61
C LEU A 18 9.89 -2.81 10.49
N GLY A 19 8.81 -2.05 10.66
CA GLY A 19 8.88 -0.60 10.74
C GLY A 19 9.76 -0.09 11.89
N LEU A 20 9.63 -0.67 13.09
CA LEU A 20 10.48 -0.32 14.22
C LEU A 20 11.96 -0.66 13.97
N ILE A 21 12.25 -1.83 13.39
CA ILE A 21 13.61 -2.22 13.02
C ILE A 21 14.18 -1.24 11.98
N THR A 22 13.38 -0.83 10.99
CA THR A 22 13.77 0.17 10.01
C THR A 22 14.16 1.49 10.69
N GLY A 23 13.42 1.92 11.70
CA GLY A 23 13.74 3.11 12.50
C GLY A 23 15.05 2.99 13.27
N LEU A 24 15.36 1.81 13.84
CA LEU A 24 16.64 1.57 14.50
C LEU A 24 17.82 1.61 13.52
N LEU A 25 17.58 1.29 12.25
CA LEU A 25 18.60 1.24 11.20
C LEU A 25 18.66 2.51 10.36
N GLU A 26 17.78 3.50 10.57
CA GLU A 26 17.63 4.68 9.69
C GLU A 26 18.95 5.45 9.50
N GLN A 27 19.78 5.54 10.55
CA GLN A 27 21.09 6.18 10.52
C GLN A 27 22.13 5.47 9.62
N ARG A 28 21.84 4.24 9.21
CA ARG A 28 22.70 3.45 8.34
C ARG A 28 22.31 3.54 6.87
N PHE A 29 21.15 4.14 6.57
CA PHE A 29 20.72 4.32 5.20
C PHE A 29 21.47 5.45 4.52
N THR A 30 21.66 5.36 3.21
CA THR A 30 22.24 6.40 2.37
C THR A 30 21.44 7.70 2.49
N ASN A 31 20.12 7.59 2.54
CA ASN A 31 19.21 8.72 2.78
C ASN A 31 18.43 8.51 4.09
N VAL A 32 18.87 9.15 5.16
CA VAL A 32 18.26 9.06 6.50
C VAL A 32 16.81 9.57 6.49
N ARG A 33 16.50 10.64 5.74
CA ARG A 33 15.12 11.15 5.63
C ARG A 33 14.16 10.14 5.01
N MET A 34 14.62 9.44 3.97
CA MET A 34 13.85 8.36 3.35
C MET A 34 13.75 7.15 4.30
N GLY A 35 14.79 6.89 5.09
CA GLY A 35 14.79 5.87 6.15
C GLY A 35 13.71 6.16 7.20
N LEU A 36 13.59 7.40 7.65
CA LEU A 36 12.52 7.84 8.55
C LEU A 36 11.13 7.64 7.91
N SER A 37 10.97 7.98 6.62
CA SER A 37 9.72 7.73 5.90
C SER A 37 9.37 6.23 5.87
N ALA A 38 10.34 5.37 5.58
CA ALA A 38 10.16 3.92 5.57
C ALA A 38 9.78 3.38 6.96
N HIS A 39 10.39 3.90 8.03
CA HIS A 39 10.02 3.59 9.40
C HIS A 39 8.55 3.94 9.67
N LEU A 40 8.14 5.17 9.39
CA LEU A 40 6.78 5.63 9.60
C LEU A 40 5.77 4.83 8.77
N GLU A 41 6.08 4.52 7.50
CA GLU A 41 5.24 3.69 6.65
C GLU A 41 5.05 2.27 7.22
N GLY A 42 6.12 1.65 7.69
CA GLY A 42 6.05 0.32 8.32
C GLY A 42 5.15 0.32 9.55
N VAL A 43 5.32 1.30 10.43
CA VAL A 43 4.51 1.47 11.65
C VAL A 43 3.05 1.76 11.30
N MET A 44 2.78 2.73 10.44
CA MET A 44 1.40 3.12 10.07
C MET A 44 0.67 2.01 9.32
N ASN A 45 1.32 1.36 8.37
CA ASN A 45 0.76 0.23 7.62
C ASN A 45 0.54 -0.99 8.53
N GLY A 46 1.43 -1.22 9.50
CA GLY A 46 1.25 -2.24 10.52
C GLY A 46 0.00 -1.99 11.37
N ILE A 47 -0.18 -0.77 11.86
CA ILE A 47 -1.37 -0.34 12.62
C ILE A 47 -2.64 -0.46 11.76
N LEU A 48 -2.58 -0.06 10.48
CA LEU A 48 -3.70 -0.20 9.55
C LEU A 48 -4.15 -1.66 9.42
N LEU A 49 -3.21 -2.59 9.22
CA LEU A 49 -3.53 -4.03 9.13
C LEU A 49 -4.09 -4.58 10.45
N LEU A 50 -3.61 -4.12 11.61
CA LEU A 50 -4.15 -4.49 12.92
C LEU A 50 -5.58 -4.00 13.08
N ALA A 51 -5.85 -2.73 12.76
CA ALA A 51 -7.19 -2.14 12.81
C ALA A 51 -8.16 -2.84 11.85
N LEU A 52 -7.71 -3.08 10.61
CA LEU A 52 -8.49 -3.83 9.61
C LEU A 52 -8.77 -5.26 10.10
N GLY A 53 -7.78 -5.93 10.69
CA GLY A 53 -7.93 -7.26 11.27
C GLY A 53 -8.92 -7.26 12.43
N ALA A 54 -8.89 -6.25 13.30
CA ALA A 54 -9.84 -6.12 14.41
C ALA A 54 -11.28 -5.98 13.89
N ALA A 55 -11.51 -5.13 12.91
CA ALA A 55 -12.82 -4.86 12.30
C ALA A 55 -13.25 -5.92 11.26
N TRP A 56 -12.40 -6.91 10.92
CA TRP A 56 -12.63 -7.82 9.78
C TRP A 56 -13.94 -8.60 9.83
N ASN A 57 -14.44 -8.92 11.01
CA ASN A 57 -15.69 -9.66 11.19
C ASN A 57 -16.92 -8.78 10.95
N GLU A 58 -16.80 -7.46 11.15
CA GLU A 58 -17.87 -6.48 10.92
C GLU A 58 -18.02 -6.11 9.45
N VAL A 59 -16.97 -6.37 8.65
CA VAL A 59 -16.98 -6.10 7.22
C VAL A 59 -17.92 -7.06 6.49
N ARG A 60 -19.06 -6.55 6.03
CA ARG A 60 -20.11 -7.28 5.31
C ARG A 60 -19.96 -7.10 3.80
N LEU A 61 -18.99 -7.77 3.20
CA LEU A 61 -18.75 -7.75 1.77
C LEU A 61 -18.97 -9.15 1.16
N PRO A 62 -19.39 -9.24 -0.12
CA PRO A 62 -19.39 -10.50 -0.85
C PRO A 62 -18.04 -11.20 -0.77
N HIS A 63 -18.05 -12.52 -0.71
CA HIS A 63 -16.82 -13.31 -0.50
C HIS A 63 -15.67 -12.94 -1.46
N PRO A 64 -15.89 -12.82 -2.80
CA PRO A 64 -14.80 -12.48 -3.72
C PRO A 64 -14.21 -11.08 -3.43
N VAL A 65 -15.06 -10.10 -3.14
CA VAL A 65 -14.62 -8.74 -2.81
C VAL A 65 -13.81 -8.72 -1.51
N LYS A 66 -14.24 -9.50 -0.53
CA LYS A 66 -13.54 -9.63 0.75
C LYS A 66 -12.15 -10.26 0.61
N VAL A 67 -12.02 -11.29 -0.24
CA VAL A 67 -10.72 -11.92 -0.55
C VAL A 67 -9.80 -10.93 -1.27
N THR A 68 -10.33 -10.21 -2.25
CA THR A 68 -9.56 -9.20 -2.98
C THR A 68 -9.10 -8.08 -2.06
N ALA A 69 -9.98 -7.54 -1.22
CA ALA A 69 -9.62 -6.50 -0.24
C ALA A 69 -8.52 -7.00 0.71
N TYR A 70 -8.58 -8.25 1.16
CA TYR A 70 -7.54 -8.86 1.98
C TYR A 70 -6.19 -8.91 1.25
N CYS A 71 -6.16 -9.43 0.01
CA CYS A 71 -4.92 -9.53 -0.76
C CYS A 71 -4.34 -8.17 -1.10
N THR A 72 -5.18 -7.21 -1.51
CA THR A 72 -4.75 -5.84 -1.86
C THR A 72 -4.20 -5.11 -0.65
N ALA A 73 -4.83 -5.24 0.52
CA ALA A 73 -4.34 -4.61 1.74
C ALA A 73 -2.96 -5.15 2.13
N LEU A 74 -2.75 -6.47 2.10
CA LEU A 74 -1.44 -7.06 2.38
C LEU A 74 -0.39 -6.64 1.36
N TYR A 75 -0.70 -6.79 0.06
CA TYR A 75 0.23 -6.44 -1.01
C TYR A 75 0.63 -4.97 -0.94
N GLY A 76 -0.36 -4.07 -0.87
CA GLY A 76 -0.12 -2.62 -0.86
C GLY A 76 0.74 -2.17 0.32
N THR A 77 0.42 -2.64 1.52
CA THR A 77 1.16 -2.24 2.74
C THR A 77 2.61 -2.74 2.75
N TYR A 78 2.86 -3.98 2.34
CA TYR A 78 4.22 -4.52 2.28
C TYR A 78 5.05 -3.90 1.16
N VAL A 79 4.45 -3.75 -0.04
CA VAL A 79 5.14 -3.15 -1.19
C VAL A 79 5.51 -1.70 -0.91
N ASN A 80 4.60 -0.92 -0.32
CA ASN A 80 4.85 0.47 0.05
C ASN A 80 6.08 0.57 0.98
N TRP A 81 6.05 -0.11 2.12
CA TRP A 81 7.17 -0.12 3.06
C TRP A 81 8.48 -0.62 2.43
N LEU A 82 8.43 -1.71 1.65
CA LEU A 82 9.62 -2.30 1.03
C LEU A 82 10.27 -1.36 0.02
N VAL A 83 9.45 -0.74 -0.85
CA VAL A 83 9.95 0.17 -1.88
C VAL A 83 10.61 1.39 -1.25
N THR A 84 10.00 1.98 -0.21
CA THR A 84 10.57 3.14 0.48
C THR A 84 11.85 2.76 1.24
N SER A 85 11.92 1.54 1.82
CA SER A 85 13.13 1.03 2.46
C SER A 85 14.28 0.83 1.46
N ILE A 86 13.99 0.30 0.28
CA ILE A 86 14.97 0.14 -0.81
C ILE A 86 15.42 1.52 -1.31
N ALA A 87 14.49 2.45 -1.50
CA ALA A 87 14.80 3.82 -1.89
C ALA A 87 15.71 4.52 -0.86
N ALA A 88 15.47 4.31 0.43
CA ALA A 88 16.32 4.82 1.50
C ALA A 88 17.75 4.26 1.44
N ALA A 89 17.89 2.95 1.20
CA ALA A 89 19.16 2.27 1.10
C ALA A 89 19.99 2.72 -0.10
N PHE A 90 19.34 2.97 -1.24
CA PHE A 90 20.00 3.40 -2.49
C PHE A 90 20.11 4.93 -2.63
N GLY A 91 19.39 5.69 -1.82
CA GLY A 91 19.35 7.15 -1.94
C GLY A 91 18.62 7.65 -3.18
N THR A 92 17.65 6.88 -3.73
CA THR A 92 16.92 7.24 -4.95
C THR A 92 16.01 8.45 -4.74
N ALA A 93 15.86 9.28 -5.78
CA ALA A 93 15.18 10.58 -5.73
C ALA A 93 13.93 10.68 -6.61
N ALA A 94 13.83 9.85 -7.67
CA ALA A 94 12.88 10.04 -8.78
C ALA A 94 11.41 10.13 -8.35
N ASN A 95 11.02 9.41 -7.30
CA ASN A 95 9.63 9.32 -6.88
C ASN A 95 9.28 10.20 -5.67
N SER A 96 10.25 10.80 -5.03
CA SER A 96 10.03 11.64 -3.86
C SER A 96 11.14 12.71 -3.70
N PRO A 97 11.13 13.75 -4.55
CA PRO A 97 12.19 14.77 -4.55
C PRO A 97 12.32 15.51 -3.21
N ILE A 98 11.23 15.63 -2.44
CA ILE A 98 11.25 16.29 -1.13
C ILE A 98 11.99 15.43 -0.09
N THR A 99 11.72 14.15 -0.04
CA THR A 99 12.35 13.21 0.90
C THR A 99 13.73 12.76 0.44
N SER A 100 14.06 12.93 -0.83
CA SER A 100 15.41 12.64 -1.36
C SER A 100 16.48 13.55 -0.74
N ALA A 101 16.11 14.76 -0.33
CA ALA A 101 16.99 15.73 0.34
C ALA A 101 18.33 15.97 -0.40
N GLY A 102 18.31 15.95 -1.74
CA GLY A 102 19.48 16.13 -2.58
C GLY A 102 20.28 14.86 -2.88
N HIS A 103 19.89 13.71 -2.36
CA HIS A 103 20.47 12.42 -2.74
C HIS A 103 19.94 11.97 -4.12
N SER A 104 20.78 11.30 -4.89
CA SER A 104 20.44 10.69 -6.16
C SER A 104 21.03 9.29 -6.23
N GLY A 105 20.21 8.31 -6.64
CA GLY A 105 20.64 6.94 -6.86
C GLY A 105 21.30 6.76 -8.24
N GLN A 106 21.90 5.60 -8.46
CA GLN A 106 22.34 5.19 -9.80
C GLN A 106 21.12 5.02 -10.72
N PRO A 107 21.23 5.22 -12.05
CA PRO A 107 20.09 5.13 -12.98
C PRO A 107 19.32 3.81 -12.91
N TRP A 108 20.00 2.69 -12.69
CA TRP A 108 19.36 1.38 -12.55
C TRP A 108 18.59 1.25 -11.22
N GLN A 109 19.08 1.87 -10.15
CA GLN A 109 18.41 1.89 -8.83
C GLN A 109 17.12 2.70 -8.89
N GLU A 110 17.16 3.86 -9.55
CA GLU A 110 15.98 4.70 -9.82
C GLU A 110 14.94 3.93 -10.62
N SER A 111 15.38 3.17 -11.66
CA SER A 111 14.50 2.35 -12.47
C SER A 111 13.84 1.22 -11.68
N VAL A 112 14.56 0.56 -10.78
CA VAL A 112 14.01 -0.51 -9.94
C VAL A 112 12.93 0.03 -9.00
N VAL A 113 13.16 1.17 -8.36
CA VAL A 113 12.19 1.80 -7.47
C VAL A 113 10.96 2.27 -8.26
N ALA A 114 11.16 2.89 -9.43
CA ALA A 114 10.08 3.35 -10.31
C ALA A 114 9.20 2.19 -10.80
N LEU A 115 9.80 1.07 -11.24
CA LEU A 115 9.09 -0.14 -11.67
C LEU A 115 8.20 -0.72 -10.57
N LYS A 116 8.68 -0.76 -9.33
CA LYS A 116 7.90 -1.25 -8.19
C LYS A 116 6.68 -0.38 -7.91
N LEU A 117 6.83 0.94 -7.96
CA LEU A 117 5.71 1.87 -7.77
C LEU A 117 4.70 1.80 -8.92
N PHE A 118 5.18 1.66 -10.16
CA PHE A 118 4.31 1.52 -11.34
C PHE A 118 3.49 0.22 -11.29
N SER A 119 4.09 -0.89 -10.89
CA SER A 119 3.40 -2.17 -10.67
C SER A 119 2.26 -2.04 -9.63
N SER A 120 2.46 -1.27 -8.58
CA SER A 120 1.42 -1.02 -7.57
C SER A 120 0.27 -0.17 -8.11
N SER A 121 0.55 0.84 -8.95
CA SER A 121 -0.48 1.72 -9.52
C SER A 121 -1.31 1.03 -10.61
N THR A 122 -0.72 0.11 -11.38
CA THR A 122 -1.43 -0.66 -12.42
C THR A 122 -2.47 -1.60 -11.80
N THR A 123 -2.17 -2.20 -10.66
CA THR A 123 -3.13 -3.05 -9.93
C THR A 123 -4.37 -2.26 -9.49
N LEU A 124 -4.21 -1.01 -9.08
CA LEU A 124 -5.33 -0.14 -8.70
C LEU A 124 -6.17 0.30 -9.90
N ARG A 125 -5.56 0.59 -11.05
CA ARG A 125 -6.28 0.97 -12.29
C ARG A 125 -7.11 -0.18 -12.86
N HIS A 126 -6.64 -1.41 -12.75
CA HIS A 126 -7.42 -2.58 -13.19
C HIS A 126 -8.70 -2.76 -12.36
N PHE A 127 -8.69 -2.30 -11.11
CA PHE A 127 -9.84 -2.35 -10.22
C PHE A 127 -10.95 -1.35 -10.62
N ASP A 128 -10.57 -0.16 -11.11
CA ASP A 128 -11.54 0.84 -11.60
C ASP A 128 -12.20 0.42 -12.91
N SER A 129 -11.53 -0.35 -13.76
CA SER A 129 -12.07 -0.83 -15.02
C SER A 129 -13.10 -1.97 -14.87
N VAL A 130 -13.15 -2.62 -13.69
CA VAL A 130 -14.09 -3.73 -13.38
C VAL A 130 -15.37 -3.22 -12.68
N ARG A 131 -15.56 -1.92 -12.47
CA ARG A 131 -16.83 -1.39 -12.01
C ARG A 131 -17.90 -1.64 -13.08
N PRO A 132 -18.91 -2.51 -12.84
CA PRO A 132 -19.96 -2.72 -13.82
C PRO A 132 -20.70 -1.41 -14.05
N ALA A 133 -21.00 -1.11 -15.32
CA ALA A 133 -21.78 0.03 -15.79
C ALA A 133 -23.25 -0.02 -15.27
N ARG A 134 -23.42 0.07 -13.97
CA ARG A 134 -24.74 0.02 -13.29
C ARG A 134 -25.38 1.39 -13.10
N GLN A 135 -24.77 2.47 -13.62
CA GLN A 135 -25.31 3.82 -13.41
C GLN A 135 -26.18 4.37 -14.55
N ASN A 136 -26.35 3.65 -15.66
CA ASN A 136 -27.15 4.16 -16.79
C ASN A 136 -28.59 3.63 -16.87
N LEU A 137 -29.08 2.86 -15.90
CA LEU A 137 -30.46 2.35 -15.89
C LEU A 137 -31.47 3.27 -15.18
N GLY A 138 -31.00 4.33 -14.51
CA GLY A 138 -31.88 5.30 -13.84
C GLY A 138 -32.40 6.45 -14.73
N ALA A 139 -31.81 6.67 -15.91
CA ALA A 139 -32.15 7.80 -16.75
C ALA A 139 -33.27 7.54 -17.78
N ILE A 140 -33.72 6.32 -17.95
CA ILE A 140 -34.75 6.00 -18.99
C ILE A 140 -36.18 5.92 -18.41
N SER A 141 -36.34 5.93 -17.08
CA SER A 141 -37.66 5.85 -16.45
C SER A 141 -38.39 7.20 -16.26
N GLY A 142 -37.78 8.30 -16.65
CA GLY A 142 -38.34 9.67 -16.46
C GLY A 142 -39.08 10.30 -17.65
N SER A 143 -39.17 9.62 -18.82
CA SER A 143 -39.70 10.22 -20.05
C SER A 143 -41.02 9.63 -20.58
N VAL A 144 -41.78 8.94 -19.74
CA VAL A 144 -43.14 8.46 -20.16
C VAL A 144 -44.14 8.90 -19.10
N ARG A 145 -44.40 10.19 -18.99
CA ARG A 145 -45.64 10.80 -18.48
C ARG A 145 -45.67 12.31 -18.86
N ALA A 146 -46.14 12.61 -20.06
CA ALA A 146 -46.82 13.82 -20.41
C ALA A 146 -47.73 13.49 -21.58
#